data_8ef01b062213e3b6c943f8fbd204b591
#
_entry.id   8ef01b062213e3b6c943f8fbd204b591
#
_cell.length_a   1.000
_cell.length_b   1.000
_cell.length_c   1.000
_cell.angle_alpha   90.00
_cell.angle_beta   90.00
_cell.angle_gamma   90.00
#
_symmetry.space_group_name_H-M   'P 1'
#
loop_
_entity.id
_entity.type
_entity.pdbx_description
1 polymer ?
#
loop_
_entity_poly.entity_id
_entity_poly.type
_entity_poly.pdbx_seq_one_letter_code
_entity_poly.pdbx_strand_id
1 'polypeptide(L)'
;MKRRELLKGGSLALGGLLLTPFSAKANIFKEEFGGKKAKNIIFMVSDGMSSGTLHMADLYSRRKLGRPSHWISLYEENLVQRGVMDMASASSIVTDSAAASSSWGGGQRVNNGSLNIGANGEEHLPILQKFKKAGKKVGLVTTVPVTHATPAGFSVYTKSRNSQEEIAAIYSELGFDVIMGGGHKYFDAAQRKDKKDMYAVFRNKGYSVARNKDEMNAAPQNKPLIATFDEDGLPYASDRNSSSFMKNNIPTLAEMTSKAISQMKDHKNGFVMQVEAGKVDWAAHGNDISALLYDQLAFDEAVKAAVDFAKKDGNTLVVITTDHGNANPGLIYGKNVNSNFDRIQQFSQTNEWILQGINATDSISTIKNRIAQANAGISITEDQAKEIQSYYAKAKMEDGVYNPRHLPFKLLSQIQQEHTSVGWISMDHSADYTELAMFGPGSEKMKSFMKNTDMHTFLLKAAEVENKF
;
A
#
# COMPACT_ATOMS: atom_id res chain seq x y z
N MET A 1 63.11 16.48 -17.05
CA MET A 1 62.62 15.39 -17.93
C MET A 1 61.14 15.58 -18.15
N LYS A 2 60.74 15.72 -19.41
CA LYS A 2 59.38 16.16 -19.79
C LYS A 2 58.36 15.01 -19.75
N ARG A 3 57.22 15.25 -19.17
CA ARG A 3 56.04 14.36 -18.98
C ARG A 3 55.41 13.79 -20.28
N ARG A 4 56.13 13.72 -21.38
CA ARG A 4 55.59 13.39 -22.72
C ARG A 4 56.04 12.05 -23.32
N GLU A 5 56.85 11.27 -22.63
CA GLU A 5 57.36 9.99 -23.16
C GLU A 5 56.89 8.71 -22.47
N LEU A 6 55.90 8.83 -21.54
CA LEU A 6 55.32 7.64 -20.84
C LEU A 6 54.03 7.12 -21.47
N LEU A 7 53.65 7.59 -22.65
CA LEU A 7 52.40 7.23 -23.32
C LEU A 7 52.58 6.49 -24.67
N LYS A 8 53.78 5.92 -24.94
CA LYS A 8 54.01 5.15 -26.17
C LYS A 8 54.52 3.72 -25.91
N GLY A 9 53.91 2.97 -25.02
CA GLY A 9 54.34 1.59 -24.83
C GLY A 9 53.41 0.83 -23.91
N GLY A 10 52.13 0.74 -24.20
CA GLY A 10 51.20 0.01 -23.32
C GLY A 10 49.76 -0.09 -23.82
N SER A 11 49.60 -0.10 -25.13
CA SER A 11 48.26 -0.24 -25.71
C SER A 11 48.19 -1.58 -26.41
N LEU A 12 47.70 -2.65 -25.74
CA LEU A 12 47.09 -3.81 -26.39
C LEU A 12 46.87 -5.02 -25.47
N ALA A 13 46.65 -4.86 -24.13
CA ALA A 13 46.30 -6.02 -23.30
C ALA A 13 45.36 -5.72 -22.12
N LEU A 14 44.70 -4.57 -22.03
CA LEU A 14 43.75 -4.28 -20.91
C LEU A 14 42.38 -3.75 -21.39
N GLY A 15 42.03 -3.93 -22.65
CA GLY A 15 40.76 -3.50 -23.25
C GLY A 15 39.63 -4.54 -23.19
N GLY A 16 39.85 -5.71 -22.62
CA GLY A 16 38.92 -6.84 -22.77
C GLY A 16 38.16 -7.29 -21.51
N LEU A 17 38.35 -6.62 -20.38
CA LEU A 17 37.80 -7.16 -19.11
C LEU A 17 36.97 -6.20 -18.22
N LEU A 18 36.55 -5.04 -18.73
CA LEU A 18 35.75 -4.07 -17.96
C LEU A 18 34.43 -3.61 -18.61
N LEU A 19 33.93 -4.34 -19.61
CA LEU A 19 32.65 -3.97 -20.28
C LEU A 19 31.57 -5.05 -20.25
N THR A 20 31.56 -5.98 -19.30
CA THR A 20 30.61 -7.08 -19.31
C THR A 20 29.81 -7.39 -18.04
N PRO A 21 29.34 -6.45 -17.20
CA PRO A 21 28.17 -6.81 -16.41
C PRO A 21 26.90 -6.01 -16.72
N PHE A 22 26.98 -4.80 -17.28
CA PHE A 22 25.77 -3.99 -17.45
C PHE A 22 24.93 -4.35 -18.68
N SER A 23 25.53 -4.72 -19.80
CA SER A 23 24.78 -5.12 -21.00
C SER A 23 24.24 -6.56 -20.94
N ALA A 24 24.88 -7.45 -20.19
CA ALA A 24 24.45 -8.84 -20.08
C ALA A 24 23.13 -8.99 -19.29
N LYS A 25 22.93 -8.25 -18.18
CA LYS A 25 21.70 -8.34 -17.37
C LYS A 25 20.47 -7.71 -18.05
N ALA A 26 20.63 -6.60 -18.76
CA ALA A 26 19.55 -6.01 -19.56
C ALA A 26 19.12 -6.94 -20.72
N ASN A 27 20.04 -7.69 -21.30
CA ASN A 27 19.74 -8.72 -22.29
C ASN A 27 19.01 -9.94 -21.69
N ILE A 28 19.37 -10.38 -20.48
CA ILE A 28 18.69 -11.49 -19.78
C ILE A 28 17.20 -11.17 -19.58
N PHE A 29 16.86 -9.96 -19.15
CA PHE A 29 15.46 -9.53 -18.96
C PHE A 29 14.66 -9.57 -20.27
N LYS A 30 15.26 -9.08 -21.37
CA LYS A 30 14.66 -9.09 -22.69
C LYS A 30 14.58 -10.50 -23.30
N GLU A 31 15.53 -11.37 -23.00
CA GLU A 31 15.53 -12.77 -23.39
C GLU A 31 14.52 -13.60 -22.59
N GLU A 32 14.35 -13.32 -21.30
CA GLU A 32 13.46 -14.09 -20.43
C GLU A 32 11.98 -13.75 -20.64
N PHE A 33 11.63 -12.47 -20.81
CA PHE A 33 10.25 -11.99 -20.91
C PHE A 33 9.86 -11.36 -22.25
N GLY A 34 10.84 -11.12 -23.14
CA GLY A 34 10.61 -10.40 -24.40
C GLY A 34 9.53 -11.04 -25.28
N GLY A 35 8.46 -10.28 -25.52
CA GLY A 35 7.33 -10.71 -26.35
C GLY A 35 6.35 -11.67 -25.67
N LYS A 36 6.59 -12.12 -24.44
CA LYS A 36 5.63 -12.91 -23.67
C LYS A 36 4.47 -12.03 -23.18
N LYS A 37 3.32 -12.65 -23.01
CA LYS A 37 2.08 -12.03 -22.51
C LYS A 37 1.92 -12.35 -21.03
N ALA A 38 1.34 -11.42 -20.29
CA ALA A 38 0.97 -11.64 -18.90
C ALA A 38 -0.33 -12.43 -18.82
N LYS A 39 -0.25 -13.71 -18.44
CA LYS A 39 -1.45 -14.48 -18.10
C LYS A 39 -2.09 -13.94 -16.83
N ASN A 40 -1.27 -13.56 -15.84
CA ASN A 40 -1.69 -13.01 -14.57
C ASN A 40 -1.12 -11.60 -14.37
N ILE A 41 -1.85 -10.76 -13.62
CA ILE A 41 -1.38 -9.44 -13.20
C ILE A 41 -1.61 -9.29 -11.70
N ILE A 42 -0.58 -8.87 -10.97
CA ILE A 42 -0.65 -8.44 -9.57
C ILE A 42 -0.27 -6.96 -9.52
N PHE A 43 -1.22 -6.09 -9.22
CA PHE A 43 -1.03 -4.65 -9.12
C PHE A 43 -0.93 -4.27 -7.64
N MET A 44 0.25 -3.84 -7.22
CA MET A 44 0.57 -3.57 -5.83
C MET A 44 0.69 -2.07 -5.58
N VAL A 45 -0.06 -1.58 -4.59
CA VAL A 45 -0.14 -0.15 -4.24
C VAL A 45 0.22 0.03 -2.77
N SER A 46 1.23 0.85 -2.49
CA SER A 46 1.43 1.43 -1.17
C SER A 46 0.78 2.81 -1.15
N ASP A 47 -0.44 2.92 -0.61
CA ASP A 47 -1.22 4.15 -0.61
C ASP A 47 -0.48 5.27 0.14
N GLY A 48 -0.40 6.46 -0.45
CA GLY A 48 0.22 7.63 0.16
C GLY A 48 1.73 7.55 0.41
N MET A 49 2.46 6.66 -0.27
CA MET A 49 3.88 6.46 -0.05
C MET A 49 4.73 7.53 -0.75
N SER A 50 5.27 8.48 0.01
CA SER A 50 6.31 9.39 -0.46
C SER A 50 7.67 8.70 -0.57
N SER A 51 8.60 9.27 -1.35
CA SER A 51 9.96 8.73 -1.51
C SER A 51 10.69 8.55 -0.17
N GLY A 52 10.46 9.45 0.80
CA GLY A 52 11.02 9.33 2.14
C GLY A 52 10.52 8.10 2.91
N THR A 53 9.25 7.72 2.73
CA THR A 53 8.67 6.50 3.31
C THR A 53 9.38 5.25 2.80
N LEU A 54 9.51 5.12 1.48
CA LEU A 54 10.23 4.01 0.85
C LEU A 54 11.69 3.93 1.33
N HIS A 55 12.38 5.08 1.35
CA HIS A 55 13.77 5.14 1.78
C HIS A 55 13.96 4.75 3.24
N MET A 56 13.11 5.25 4.15
CA MET A 56 13.21 4.90 5.57
C MET A 56 12.91 3.42 5.83
N ALA A 57 11.97 2.82 5.11
CA ALA A 57 11.71 1.38 5.20
C ALA A 57 12.92 0.55 4.74
N ASP A 58 13.59 0.94 3.66
CA ASP A 58 14.83 0.30 3.20
C ASP A 58 15.96 0.48 4.22
N LEU A 59 16.17 1.69 4.74
CA LEU A 59 17.16 1.94 5.79
C LEU A 59 16.91 1.10 7.04
N TYR A 60 15.65 1.00 7.49
CA TYR A 60 15.28 0.13 8.60
C TYR A 60 15.66 -1.33 8.32
N SER A 61 15.30 -1.85 7.15
CA SER A 61 15.63 -3.21 6.73
C SER A 61 17.14 -3.45 6.76
N ARG A 62 17.93 -2.55 6.18
CA ARG A 62 19.40 -2.66 6.18
C ARG A 62 19.99 -2.62 7.58
N ARG A 63 19.54 -1.70 8.43
CA ARG A 63 20.09 -1.50 9.75
C ARG A 63 19.69 -2.58 10.76
N LYS A 64 18.44 -3.08 10.66
CA LYS A 64 17.90 -4.09 11.58
C LYS A 64 18.08 -5.52 11.09
N LEU A 65 17.87 -5.74 9.79
CA LEU A 65 17.83 -7.08 9.18
C LEU A 65 19.09 -7.41 8.36
N GLY A 66 19.99 -6.44 8.16
CA GLY A 66 21.24 -6.63 7.41
C GLY A 66 21.05 -6.81 5.90
N ARG A 67 19.89 -6.51 5.34
CA ARG A 67 19.56 -6.63 3.92
C ARG A 67 18.73 -5.45 3.44
N PRO A 68 18.76 -5.12 2.13
CA PRO A 68 17.81 -4.16 1.56
C PRO A 68 16.36 -4.65 1.75
N SER A 69 15.40 -3.71 1.66
CA SER A 69 14.00 -4.09 1.48
C SER A 69 13.82 -4.92 0.20
N HIS A 70 12.76 -5.71 0.13
CA HIS A 70 12.52 -6.56 -1.06
C HIS A 70 12.29 -5.73 -2.31
N TRP A 71 11.60 -4.58 -2.21
CA TRP A 71 11.41 -3.68 -3.33
C TRP A 71 12.75 -3.11 -3.83
N ILE A 72 13.58 -2.59 -2.92
CA ILE A 72 14.89 -2.01 -3.31
C ILE A 72 15.87 -3.10 -3.79
N SER A 73 15.80 -4.33 -3.26
CA SER A 73 16.61 -5.42 -3.81
C SER A 73 16.33 -5.69 -5.28
N LEU A 74 15.08 -5.55 -5.74
CA LEU A 74 14.74 -5.67 -7.16
C LEU A 74 15.45 -4.60 -8.00
N TYR A 75 15.69 -3.41 -7.42
CA TYR A 75 16.43 -2.34 -8.08
C TYR A 75 17.93 -2.64 -8.13
N GLU A 76 18.51 -3.07 -7.03
CA GLU A 76 19.94 -3.40 -6.96
C GLU A 76 20.31 -4.59 -7.86
N GLU A 77 19.43 -5.57 -7.94
CA GLU A 77 19.60 -6.75 -8.79
C GLU A 77 19.21 -6.51 -10.25
N ASN A 78 18.70 -5.31 -10.60
CA ASN A 78 18.19 -4.97 -11.92
C ASN A 78 17.12 -5.95 -12.45
N LEU A 79 16.23 -6.39 -11.60
CA LEU A 79 15.17 -7.35 -11.92
C LEU A 79 13.85 -6.68 -12.36
N VAL A 80 13.77 -5.36 -12.39
CA VAL A 80 12.56 -4.61 -12.73
C VAL A 80 12.83 -3.50 -13.72
N GLN A 81 11.84 -3.19 -14.55
CA GLN A 81 11.79 -1.89 -15.25
C GLN A 81 11.36 -0.83 -14.25
N ARG A 82 12.02 0.34 -14.30
CA ARG A 82 11.76 1.47 -13.36
C ARG A 82 11.29 2.70 -14.11
N GLY A 83 10.40 3.43 -13.49
CA GLY A 83 9.90 4.70 -13.98
C GLY A 83 9.22 5.50 -12.89
N VAL A 84 8.61 6.59 -13.30
CA VAL A 84 7.76 7.43 -12.46
C VAL A 84 6.45 7.71 -13.17
N MET A 85 5.41 8.03 -12.39
CA MET A 85 4.08 8.29 -12.91
C MET A 85 3.54 9.65 -12.42
N ASP A 86 2.90 10.40 -13.33
CA ASP A 86 2.15 11.61 -13.03
C ASP A 86 0.73 11.23 -12.59
N MET A 87 0.37 11.61 -11.36
CA MET A 87 -0.86 11.20 -10.71
C MET A 87 -1.92 12.30 -10.57
N ALA A 88 -1.76 13.46 -11.20
CA ALA A 88 -2.76 14.53 -11.14
C ALA A 88 -4.17 14.02 -11.48
N SER A 89 -5.19 14.53 -10.76
CA SER A 89 -6.61 14.28 -11.04
C SER A 89 -7.17 15.24 -12.09
N ALA A 90 -8.45 15.14 -12.42
CA ALA A 90 -9.11 16.10 -13.30
C ALA A 90 -9.35 17.47 -12.61
N SER A 91 -9.51 17.49 -11.29
CA SER A 91 -9.84 18.70 -10.53
C SER A 91 -8.64 19.32 -9.80
N SER A 92 -7.50 18.62 -9.70
CA SER A 92 -6.36 19.08 -8.90
C SER A 92 -5.03 18.47 -9.37
N ILE A 93 -3.95 19.25 -9.21
CA ILE A 93 -2.58 18.73 -9.36
C ILE A 93 -2.21 17.78 -8.21
N VAL A 94 -2.91 17.87 -7.06
CA VAL A 94 -2.80 16.93 -5.94
C VAL A 94 -4.02 16.03 -5.96
N THR A 95 -3.82 14.76 -6.25
CA THR A 95 -4.89 13.77 -6.32
C THR A 95 -5.31 13.27 -4.94
N ASP A 96 -6.52 12.71 -4.84
CA ASP A 96 -6.89 11.77 -3.79
C ASP A 96 -6.84 10.32 -4.31
N SER A 97 -6.91 9.34 -3.42
CA SER A 97 -6.86 7.92 -3.78
C SER A 97 -8.00 7.49 -4.71
N ALA A 98 -9.17 8.17 -4.64
CA ALA A 98 -10.32 7.86 -5.50
C ALA A 98 -10.03 8.21 -6.98
N ALA A 99 -9.57 9.44 -7.23
CA ALA A 99 -9.20 9.88 -8.57
C ALA A 99 -7.95 9.17 -9.09
N ALA A 100 -6.96 8.93 -8.22
CA ALA A 100 -5.75 8.19 -8.56
C ALA A 100 -6.07 6.77 -9.04
N SER A 101 -6.78 5.99 -8.23
CA SER A 101 -7.17 4.62 -8.56
C SER A 101 -8.13 4.55 -9.76
N SER A 102 -9.04 5.53 -9.90
CA SER A 102 -9.93 5.62 -11.07
C SER A 102 -9.16 5.86 -12.36
N SER A 103 -8.04 6.60 -12.32
CA SER A 103 -7.23 6.81 -13.51
C SER A 103 -6.64 5.49 -14.04
N TRP A 104 -6.28 4.57 -13.17
CA TRP A 104 -5.87 3.21 -13.51
C TRP A 104 -7.07 2.33 -13.85
N GLY A 105 -8.16 2.44 -13.07
CA GLY A 105 -9.37 1.65 -13.19
C GLY A 105 -10.17 1.97 -14.45
N GLY A 106 -10.56 3.24 -14.63
CA GLY A 106 -11.38 3.69 -15.76
C GLY A 106 -10.60 4.17 -16.98
N GLY A 107 -9.28 4.44 -16.81
CA GLY A 107 -8.43 4.96 -17.87
C GLY A 107 -8.62 6.45 -18.17
N GLN A 108 -9.29 7.18 -17.29
CA GLN A 108 -9.55 8.60 -17.40
C GLN A 108 -9.29 9.29 -16.05
N ARG A 109 -8.87 10.55 -16.08
CA ARG A 109 -8.82 11.39 -14.89
C ARG A 109 -10.23 11.81 -14.50
N VAL A 110 -10.56 11.63 -13.24
CA VAL A 110 -11.84 12.08 -12.64
C VAL A 110 -11.57 13.10 -11.54
N ASN A 111 -12.61 13.76 -11.05
CA ASN A 111 -12.48 14.70 -9.93
C ASN A 111 -12.15 13.96 -8.63
N ASN A 112 -11.39 14.59 -7.75
CA ASN A 112 -11.14 14.07 -6.40
C ASN A 112 -12.47 13.69 -5.73
N GLY A 113 -12.50 12.56 -5.05
CA GLY A 113 -13.68 12.02 -4.38
C GLY A 113 -14.60 11.15 -5.27
N SER A 114 -14.47 11.22 -6.58
CA SER A 114 -15.25 10.41 -7.54
C SER A 114 -14.54 9.10 -7.86
N LEU A 115 -15.32 8.05 -8.11
CA LEU A 115 -14.84 6.74 -8.54
C LEU A 115 -15.36 6.46 -9.96
N ASN A 116 -14.46 6.53 -10.96
CA ASN A 116 -14.75 6.24 -12.37
C ASN A 116 -15.96 6.98 -12.97
N ILE A 117 -16.31 8.14 -12.39
CA ILE A 117 -17.32 9.05 -12.95
C ILE A 117 -16.61 10.32 -13.43
N GLY A 118 -16.69 10.60 -14.71
CA GLY A 118 -16.15 11.79 -15.35
C GLY A 118 -16.82 13.07 -14.89
N ALA A 119 -16.22 14.22 -15.24
CA ALA A 119 -16.70 15.54 -14.80
C ALA A 119 -18.13 15.88 -15.28
N ASN A 120 -18.55 15.33 -16.40
CA ASN A 120 -19.91 15.52 -16.95
C ASN A 120 -20.83 14.32 -16.63
N GLY A 121 -20.42 13.41 -15.75
CA GLY A 121 -21.20 12.24 -15.32
C GLY A 121 -20.99 10.99 -16.18
N GLU A 122 -19.98 10.96 -17.04
CA GLU A 122 -19.66 9.76 -17.84
C GLU A 122 -19.17 8.63 -16.92
N GLU A 123 -19.72 7.44 -17.13
CA GLU A 123 -19.32 6.23 -16.43
C GLU A 123 -18.17 5.54 -17.19
N HIS A 124 -17.05 5.31 -16.51
CA HIS A 124 -15.93 4.58 -17.07
C HIS A 124 -15.87 3.18 -16.48
N LEU A 125 -16.08 2.15 -17.32
CA LEU A 125 -16.10 0.76 -16.86
C LEU A 125 -14.74 0.38 -16.23
N PRO A 126 -14.73 -0.03 -14.95
CA PRO A 126 -13.49 -0.32 -14.25
C PRO A 126 -12.74 -1.54 -14.78
N ILE A 127 -11.42 -1.51 -14.66
CA ILE A 127 -10.52 -2.48 -15.27
C ILE A 127 -10.77 -3.92 -14.78
N LEU A 128 -11.09 -4.14 -13.50
CA LEU A 128 -11.37 -5.48 -13.00
C LEU A 128 -12.66 -6.05 -13.60
N GLN A 129 -13.66 -5.21 -13.88
CA GLN A 129 -14.85 -5.66 -14.59
C GLN A 129 -14.53 -6.06 -16.05
N LYS A 130 -13.63 -5.33 -16.73
CA LYS A 130 -13.15 -5.67 -18.08
C LYS A 130 -12.43 -7.03 -18.08
N PHE A 131 -11.54 -7.25 -17.13
CA PHE A 131 -10.85 -8.52 -16.97
C PHE A 131 -11.80 -9.67 -16.63
N LYS A 132 -12.81 -9.42 -15.77
CA LYS A 132 -13.85 -10.42 -15.47
C LYS A 132 -14.66 -10.79 -16.70
N LYS A 133 -15.09 -9.81 -17.50
CA LYS A 133 -15.77 -10.03 -18.78
C LYS A 133 -14.91 -10.79 -19.79
N ALA A 134 -13.59 -10.61 -19.76
CA ALA A 134 -12.63 -11.37 -20.56
C ALA A 134 -12.37 -12.79 -20.01
N GLY A 135 -13.10 -13.20 -18.98
CA GLY A 135 -13.04 -14.55 -18.41
C GLY A 135 -11.85 -14.82 -17.49
N LYS A 136 -11.18 -13.77 -16.97
CA LYS A 136 -10.15 -13.92 -15.94
C LYS A 136 -10.79 -13.96 -14.55
N LYS A 137 -10.09 -14.58 -13.58
CA LYS A 137 -10.40 -14.37 -12.17
C LYS A 137 -9.93 -12.99 -11.73
N VAL A 138 -10.65 -12.36 -10.79
CA VAL A 138 -10.31 -11.04 -10.28
C VAL A 138 -10.35 -10.98 -8.77
N GLY A 139 -9.44 -10.19 -8.16
CA GLY A 139 -9.32 -10.07 -6.72
C GLY A 139 -8.94 -8.68 -6.24
N LEU A 140 -9.35 -8.38 -5.00
CA LEU A 140 -9.00 -7.20 -4.23
C LEU A 140 -8.47 -7.63 -2.86
N VAL A 141 -7.33 -7.10 -2.47
CA VAL A 141 -6.71 -7.35 -1.16
C VAL A 141 -6.21 -6.01 -0.61
N THR A 142 -6.58 -5.65 0.62
CA THR A 142 -6.19 -4.36 1.21
C THR A 142 -6.06 -4.43 2.72
N THR A 143 -5.37 -3.45 3.31
CA THR A 143 -5.30 -3.25 4.77
C THR A 143 -6.32 -2.23 5.31
N VAL A 144 -7.04 -1.53 4.43
CA VAL A 144 -8.17 -0.64 4.75
C VAL A 144 -9.50 -1.34 4.46
N PRO A 145 -10.68 -0.71 4.64
CA PRO A 145 -11.93 -1.31 4.19
C PRO A 145 -11.86 -1.73 2.72
N VAL A 146 -12.33 -2.93 2.40
CA VAL A 146 -12.38 -3.41 1.00
C VAL A 146 -13.19 -2.49 0.08
N THR A 147 -14.04 -1.65 0.66
CA THR A 147 -14.86 -0.63 -0.02
C THR A 147 -14.17 0.74 -0.09
N HIS A 148 -12.94 0.88 0.43
CA HIS A 148 -12.17 2.13 0.37
C HIS A 148 -11.85 2.52 -1.08
N ALA A 149 -11.43 3.76 -1.26
CA ALA A 149 -11.29 4.39 -2.58
C ALA A 149 -10.38 3.65 -3.55
N THR A 150 -9.24 3.15 -3.08
CA THR A 150 -8.24 2.49 -3.94
C THR A 150 -8.72 1.16 -4.51
N PRO A 151 -9.24 0.19 -3.72
CA PRO A 151 -9.87 -1.01 -4.29
C PRO A 151 -11.14 -0.68 -5.07
N ALA A 152 -11.94 0.30 -4.64
CA ALA A 152 -13.16 0.69 -5.34
C ALA A 152 -12.89 1.30 -6.72
N GLY A 153 -11.83 2.11 -6.90
CA GLY A 153 -11.46 2.68 -8.19
C GLY A 153 -11.08 1.64 -9.25
N PHE A 154 -10.58 0.47 -8.84
CA PHE A 154 -10.33 -0.66 -9.75
C PHE A 154 -11.60 -1.44 -10.14
N SER A 155 -12.69 -1.26 -9.40
CA SER A 155 -13.81 -2.21 -9.40
C SER A 155 -15.19 -1.64 -9.65
N VAL A 156 -15.47 -0.41 -9.22
CA VAL A 156 -16.82 0.19 -9.32
C VAL A 156 -16.76 1.59 -9.90
N TYR A 157 -17.93 2.09 -10.31
CA TYR A 157 -18.14 3.52 -10.56
C TYR A 157 -19.24 4.04 -9.62
N THR A 158 -18.97 5.15 -8.96
CA THR A 158 -19.93 5.88 -8.10
C THR A 158 -19.49 7.33 -7.91
N LYS A 159 -20.46 8.22 -7.68
CA LYS A 159 -20.19 9.67 -7.54
C LYS A 159 -19.34 10.01 -6.31
N SER A 160 -19.32 9.14 -5.30
CA SER A 160 -18.64 9.42 -4.03
C SER A 160 -17.92 8.20 -3.48
N ARG A 161 -16.63 8.35 -3.17
CA ARG A 161 -15.84 7.35 -2.44
C ARG A 161 -16.41 7.00 -1.06
N ASN A 162 -17.25 7.90 -0.50
CA ASN A 162 -17.84 7.70 0.82
C ASN A 162 -19.09 6.81 0.79
N SER A 163 -19.59 6.42 -0.38
CA SER A 163 -20.75 5.52 -0.53
C SER A 163 -20.39 4.05 -0.25
N GLN A 164 -19.66 3.77 0.86
CA GLN A 164 -19.06 2.46 1.09
C GLN A 164 -20.09 1.32 1.27
N GLU A 165 -21.27 1.60 1.84
CA GLU A 165 -22.37 0.62 1.92
C GLU A 165 -22.92 0.27 0.53
N GLU A 166 -23.00 1.25 -0.39
CA GLU A 166 -23.39 1.04 -1.78
C GLU A 166 -22.31 0.22 -2.51
N ILE A 167 -21.02 0.56 -2.33
CA ILE A 167 -19.90 -0.18 -2.92
C ILE A 167 -19.94 -1.66 -2.49
N ALA A 168 -20.20 -1.93 -1.18
CA ALA A 168 -20.34 -3.30 -0.68
C ALA A 168 -21.50 -4.07 -1.35
N ALA A 169 -22.61 -3.38 -1.63
CA ALA A 169 -23.74 -3.98 -2.34
C ALA A 169 -23.37 -4.26 -3.81
N ILE A 170 -22.71 -3.33 -4.51
CA ILE A 170 -22.24 -3.52 -5.88
C ILE A 170 -21.28 -4.71 -5.98
N TYR A 171 -20.36 -4.87 -5.03
CA TYR A 171 -19.42 -5.99 -5.00
C TYR A 171 -20.12 -7.35 -5.02
N SER A 172 -21.27 -7.47 -4.36
CA SER A 172 -22.05 -8.72 -4.36
C SER A 172 -22.59 -9.09 -5.74
N GLU A 173 -22.72 -8.11 -6.66
CA GLU A 173 -23.23 -8.33 -8.02
C GLU A 173 -22.10 -8.57 -9.05
N LEU A 174 -20.87 -8.13 -8.76
CA LEU A 174 -19.77 -8.20 -9.71
C LEU A 174 -19.18 -9.61 -9.87
N GLY A 175 -19.42 -10.52 -8.93
CA GLY A 175 -18.93 -11.89 -8.99
C GLY A 175 -17.42 -12.01 -8.94
N PHE A 176 -16.73 -11.13 -8.17
CA PHE A 176 -15.28 -11.18 -7.99
C PHE A 176 -14.88 -12.44 -7.22
N ASP A 177 -13.68 -12.95 -7.50
CA ASP A 177 -13.26 -14.25 -6.99
C ASP A 177 -12.65 -14.15 -5.58
N VAL A 178 -12.02 -13.00 -5.26
CA VAL A 178 -11.42 -12.73 -3.94
C VAL A 178 -11.63 -11.28 -3.56
N ILE A 179 -12.11 -11.05 -2.33
CA ILE A 179 -12.22 -9.73 -1.71
C ILE A 179 -11.76 -9.89 -0.26
N MET A 180 -10.63 -9.30 0.13
CA MET A 180 -10.08 -9.42 1.49
C MET A 180 -9.55 -8.11 2.02
N GLY A 181 -9.86 -7.78 3.29
CA GLY A 181 -9.38 -6.58 3.97
C GLY A 181 -10.14 -6.26 5.25
N GLY A 182 -10.30 -4.98 5.55
CA GLY A 182 -11.15 -4.46 6.62
C GLY A 182 -12.57 -4.14 6.15
N GLY A 183 -13.31 -3.38 6.97
CA GLY A 183 -14.61 -2.81 6.60
C GLY A 183 -15.82 -3.66 6.94
N HIS A 184 -15.71 -4.52 7.96
CA HIS A 184 -16.80 -5.33 8.46
C HIS A 184 -18.11 -4.56 8.60
N LYS A 185 -18.06 -3.34 9.14
CA LYS A 185 -19.23 -2.47 9.36
C LYS A 185 -20.07 -2.22 8.10
N TYR A 186 -19.50 -2.32 6.91
CA TYR A 186 -20.21 -2.12 5.64
C TYR A 186 -20.91 -3.39 5.12
N PHE A 187 -20.74 -4.52 5.79
CA PHE A 187 -21.32 -5.81 5.41
C PHE A 187 -22.28 -6.37 6.46
N ASP A 188 -22.13 -5.99 7.72
CA ASP A 188 -22.92 -6.49 8.84
C ASP A 188 -24.25 -5.75 8.98
N ALA A 189 -25.36 -6.49 9.02
CA ALA A 189 -26.71 -5.95 9.20
C ALA A 189 -26.89 -5.10 10.46
N ALA A 190 -26.17 -5.40 11.55
CA ALA A 190 -26.25 -4.65 12.79
C ALA A 190 -25.72 -3.21 12.64
N GLN A 191 -24.72 -3.03 11.79
CA GLN A 191 -24.01 -1.75 11.62
C GLN A 191 -24.47 -0.96 10.41
N ARG A 192 -24.89 -1.62 9.32
CA ARG A 192 -25.41 -0.97 8.12
C ARG A 192 -26.70 -0.19 8.39
N LYS A 193 -26.84 0.96 7.74
CA LYS A 193 -28.04 1.82 7.82
C LYS A 193 -29.28 1.14 7.26
N ASP A 194 -29.12 0.38 6.16
CA ASP A 194 -30.22 -0.35 5.50
C ASP A 194 -30.52 -1.71 6.16
N LYS A 195 -29.80 -2.09 7.22
CA LYS A 195 -29.95 -3.35 7.97
C LYS A 195 -29.81 -4.62 7.12
N LYS A 196 -29.18 -4.54 5.96
CA LYS A 196 -28.98 -5.66 5.04
C LYS A 196 -27.77 -6.50 5.43
N ASP A 197 -27.97 -7.82 5.61
CA ASP A 197 -26.86 -8.75 5.83
C ASP A 197 -26.18 -9.07 4.50
N MET A 198 -25.09 -8.34 4.20
CA MET A 198 -24.34 -8.57 2.98
C MET A 198 -23.58 -9.90 3.01
N TYR A 199 -23.20 -10.41 4.19
CA TYR A 199 -22.58 -11.74 4.27
C TYR A 199 -23.56 -12.86 3.90
N ALA A 200 -24.83 -12.73 4.27
CA ALA A 200 -25.86 -13.66 3.80
C ALA A 200 -26.04 -13.58 2.27
N VAL A 201 -26.00 -12.37 1.69
CA VAL A 201 -26.06 -12.19 0.25
C VAL A 201 -24.88 -12.91 -0.44
N PHE A 202 -23.66 -12.73 0.05
CA PHE A 202 -22.49 -13.41 -0.49
C PHE A 202 -22.54 -14.92 -0.33
N ARG A 203 -22.97 -15.43 0.86
CA ARG A 203 -23.17 -16.90 1.06
C ARG A 203 -24.16 -17.48 0.07
N ASN A 204 -25.30 -16.82 -0.14
CA ASN A 204 -26.33 -17.25 -1.10
C ASN A 204 -25.82 -17.28 -2.56
N LYS A 205 -24.78 -16.47 -2.87
CA LYS A 205 -24.08 -16.47 -4.18
C LYS A 205 -22.91 -17.48 -4.21
N GLY A 206 -22.76 -18.32 -3.19
CA GLY A 206 -21.77 -19.39 -3.16
C GLY A 206 -20.39 -19.01 -2.62
N TYR A 207 -20.22 -17.81 -2.06
CA TYR A 207 -18.95 -17.39 -1.46
C TYR A 207 -18.66 -18.10 -0.14
N SER A 208 -17.40 -18.36 0.11
CA SER A 208 -16.88 -18.51 1.46
C SER A 208 -16.81 -17.13 2.11
N VAL A 209 -17.23 -17.03 3.36
CA VAL A 209 -17.15 -15.80 4.18
C VAL A 209 -16.21 -16.07 5.32
N ALA A 210 -15.17 -15.26 5.49
CA ALA A 210 -14.21 -15.36 6.57
C ALA A 210 -14.15 -14.07 7.40
N ARG A 211 -14.00 -14.20 8.71
CA ARG A 211 -13.94 -13.11 9.68
C ARG A 211 -12.64 -13.10 10.49
N ASN A 212 -11.82 -14.13 10.33
CA ASN A 212 -10.54 -14.28 10.98
C ASN A 212 -9.58 -15.08 10.09
N LYS A 213 -8.34 -15.14 10.53
CA LYS A 213 -7.24 -15.80 9.81
C LYS A 213 -7.48 -17.29 9.58
N ASP A 214 -8.04 -17.99 10.56
CA ASP A 214 -8.27 -19.43 10.46
C ASP A 214 -9.38 -19.74 9.45
N GLU A 215 -10.47 -18.97 9.47
CA GLU A 215 -11.54 -19.10 8.47
C GLU A 215 -11.05 -18.77 7.06
N MET A 216 -10.20 -17.73 6.91
CA MET A 216 -9.56 -17.43 5.64
C MET A 216 -8.73 -18.61 5.15
N ASN A 217 -7.91 -19.20 6.01
CA ASN A 217 -7.05 -20.32 5.66
C ASN A 217 -7.86 -21.57 5.27
N ALA A 218 -8.95 -21.83 5.98
CA ALA A 218 -9.84 -22.97 5.75
C ALA A 218 -10.71 -22.82 4.49
N ALA A 219 -10.84 -21.61 3.92
CA ALA A 219 -11.67 -21.38 2.74
C ALA A 219 -11.19 -22.21 1.52
N PRO A 220 -12.09 -23.01 0.88
CA PRO A 220 -11.73 -23.87 -0.25
C PRO A 220 -11.26 -23.08 -1.47
N GLN A 221 -10.25 -23.57 -2.18
CA GLN A 221 -9.68 -22.89 -3.37
C GLN A 221 -10.65 -22.79 -4.57
N ASN A 222 -11.65 -23.64 -4.64
CA ASN A 222 -12.61 -23.68 -5.74
C ASN A 222 -13.84 -22.78 -5.55
N LYS A 223 -13.92 -22.05 -4.42
CA LYS A 223 -15.02 -21.12 -4.13
C LYS A 223 -14.52 -19.68 -4.09
N PRO A 224 -15.32 -18.69 -4.51
CA PRO A 224 -15.01 -17.30 -4.29
C PRO A 224 -14.97 -17.01 -2.77
N LEU A 225 -14.13 -16.05 -2.39
CA LEU A 225 -13.88 -15.69 -0.99
C LEU A 225 -14.11 -14.21 -0.74
N ILE A 226 -14.94 -13.89 0.25
CA ILE A 226 -14.97 -12.57 0.87
C ILE A 226 -14.50 -12.70 2.32
N ALA A 227 -13.58 -11.84 2.74
CA ALA A 227 -13.07 -11.84 4.10
C ALA A 227 -12.86 -10.40 4.61
N THR A 228 -13.44 -10.09 5.77
CA THR A 228 -13.25 -8.81 6.44
C THR A 228 -12.87 -9.06 7.89
N PHE A 229 -11.69 -8.55 8.29
CA PHE A 229 -11.05 -8.97 9.54
C PHE A 229 -11.16 -7.93 10.66
N ASP A 230 -11.62 -6.72 10.35
CA ASP A 230 -11.82 -5.63 11.32
C ASP A 230 -12.99 -4.75 10.90
N GLU A 231 -13.52 -3.96 11.82
CA GLU A 231 -14.67 -3.07 11.58
C GLU A 231 -14.38 -2.02 10.53
N ASP A 232 -13.20 -1.39 10.61
CA ASP A 232 -12.72 -0.39 9.65
C ASP A 232 -11.47 -0.91 8.92
N GLY A 233 -10.34 -0.20 8.96
CA GLY A 233 -9.07 -0.74 8.50
C GLY A 233 -8.51 -1.79 9.45
N LEU A 234 -7.63 -2.65 8.96
CA LEU A 234 -6.89 -3.58 9.82
C LEU A 234 -6.05 -2.81 10.85
N PRO A 235 -5.70 -3.40 12.00
CA PRO A 235 -4.78 -2.76 12.92
C PRO A 235 -3.44 -2.50 12.22
N TYR A 236 -2.76 -1.42 12.61
CA TYR A 236 -1.41 -1.16 12.13
C TYR A 236 -0.47 -2.33 12.46
N ALA A 237 0.51 -2.57 11.61
CA ALA A 237 1.40 -3.72 11.74
C ALA A 237 2.15 -3.74 13.08
N SER A 238 2.55 -2.59 13.64
CA SER A 238 3.18 -2.49 14.96
C SER A 238 2.24 -2.91 16.08
N ASP A 239 1.00 -2.41 16.10
CA ASP A 239 0.00 -2.73 17.13
C ASP A 239 -0.42 -4.21 17.04
N ARG A 240 -0.67 -4.69 15.80
CA ARG A 240 -0.92 -6.10 15.56
C ARG A 240 0.20 -6.98 16.10
N ASN A 241 1.45 -6.62 15.83
CA ASN A 241 2.62 -7.39 16.25
C ASN A 241 2.85 -7.37 17.76
N SER A 242 2.29 -6.42 18.47
CA SER A 242 2.36 -6.31 19.92
C SER A 242 1.22 -7.03 20.65
N SER A 243 0.24 -7.57 19.93
CA SER A 243 -0.92 -8.29 20.47
C SER A 243 -0.95 -9.73 19.99
N SER A 244 -0.89 -10.69 20.91
CA SER A 244 -1.03 -12.13 20.59
C SER A 244 -2.40 -12.43 19.98
N PHE A 245 -3.46 -11.78 20.47
CA PHE A 245 -4.81 -11.94 19.93
C PHE A 245 -4.86 -11.50 18.45
N MET A 246 -4.37 -10.29 18.14
CA MET A 246 -4.39 -9.77 16.76
C MET A 246 -3.54 -10.62 15.83
N LYS A 247 -2.35 -11.05 16.27
CA LYS A 247 -1.49 -11.95 15.46
C LYS A 247 -2.18 -13.24 15.05
N ASN A 248 -2.97 -13.81 15.94
CA ASN A 248 -3.63 -15.09 15.70
C ASN A 248 -4.90 -14.92 14.85
N ASN A 249 -5.61 -13.80 14.99
CA ASN A 249 -6.91 -13.62 14.34
C ASN A 249 -6.87 -12.79 13.04
N ILE A 250 -5.93 -11.86 12.92
CA ILE A 250 -5.87 -10.94 11.76
C ILE A 250 -4.68 -11.30 10.88
N PRO A 251 -4.88 -11.62 9.60
CA PRO A 251 -3.80 -11.95 8.69
C PRO A 251 -2.95 -10.71 8.34
N THR A 252 -1.70 -10.93 7.95
CA THR A 252 -0.85 -9.90 7.33
C THR A 252 -1.25 -9.70 5.87
N LEU A 253 -0.83 -8.57 5.29
CA LEU A 253 -1.03 -8.32 3.86
C LEU A 253 -0.37 -9.40 2.99
N ALA A 254 0.81 -9.88 3.37
CA ALA A 254 1.51 -10.97 2.66
C ALA A 254 0.74 -12.30 2.74
N GLU A 255 0.12 -12.63 3.89
CA GLU A 255 -0.71 -13.83 4.04
C GLU A 255 -1.98 -13.72 3.18
N MET A 256 -2.65 -12.55 3.17
CA MET A 256 -3.81 -12.31 2.30
C MET A 256 -3.42 -12.38 0.81
N THR A 257 -2.29 -11.79 0.43
CA THR A 257 -1.76 -11.85 -0.94
C THR A 257 -1.52 -13.29 -1.38
N SER A 258 -0.88 -14.09 -0.54
CA SER A 258 -0.61 -15.50 -0.80
C SER A 258 -1.91 -16.32 -0.92
N LYS A 259 -2.89 -16.06 -0.04
CA LYS A 259 -4.20 -16.70 -0.11
C LYS A 259 -4.95 -16.33 -1.39
N ALA A 260 -4.95 -15.05 -1.80
CA ALA A 260 -5.58 -14.60 -3.03
C ALA A 260 -4.96 -15.28 -4.27
N ILE A 261 -3.63 -15.35 -4.34
CA ILE A 261 -2.92 -16.07 -5.39
C ILE A 261 -3.36 -17.54 -5.41
N SER A 262 -3.38 -18.20 -4.27
CA SER A 262 -3.78 -19.60 -4.13
C SER A 262 -5.20 -19.87 -4.64
N GLN A 263 -6.14 -18.95 -4.42
CA GLN A 263 -7.53 -19.06 -4.88
C GLN A 263 -7.69 -18.93 -6.41
N MET A 264 -6.73 -18.28 -7.08
CA MET A 264 -6.91 -17.88 -8.48
C MET A 264 -5.89 -18.46 -9.46
N LYS A 265 -4.72 -18.89 -9.00
CA LYS A 265 -3.56 -19.26 -9.85
C LYS A 265 -3.82 -20.37 -10.86
N ASP A 266 -4.70 -21.33 -10.53
CA ASP A 266 -4.96 -22.50 -11.37
C ASP A 266 -6.05 -22.24 -12.45
N HIS A 267 -6.55 -21.00 -12.54
CA HIS A 267 -7.54 -20.66 -13.54
C HIS A 267 -6.94 -20.62 -14.95
N LYS A 268 -7.62 -21.28 -15.90
CA LYS A 268 -7.13 -21.43 -17.29
C LYS A 268 -6.80 -20.10 -17.98
N ASN A 269 -7.61 -19.07 -17.75
CA ASN A 269 -7.44 -17.73 -18.34
C ASN A 269 -6.59 -16.79 -17.46
N GLY A 270 -6.06 -17.28 -16.32
CA GLY A 270 -5.31 -16.49 -15.37
C GLY A 270 -6.16 -15.55 -14.52
N PHE A 271 -5.51 -14.63 -13.83
CA PHE A 271 -6.15 -13.71 -12.89
C PHE A 271 -5.56 -12.30 -12.94
N VAL A 272 -6.32 -11.34 -12.42
CA VAL A 272 -5.86 -9.98 -12.15
C VAL A 272 -6.29 -9.60 -10.74
N MET A 273 -5.37 -9.09 -9.93
CA MET A 273 -5.70 -8.60 -8.60
C MET A 273 -4.97 -7.31 -8.26
N GLN A 274 -5.62 -6.49 -7.43
CA GLN A 274 -4.99 -5.38 -6.73
C GLN A 274 -4.65 -5.81 -5.31
N VAL A 275 -3.47 -5.42 -4.83
CA VAL A 275 -3.00 -5.57 -3.46
C VAL A 275 -2.60 -4.21 -2.93
N GLU A 276 -3.20 -3.78 -1.83
CA GLU A 276 -3.01 -2.44 -1.31
C GLU A 276 -2.59 -2.45 0.16
N ALA A 277 -1.55 -1.65 0.47
CA ALA A 277 -1.23 -1.25 1.83
C ALA A 277 -1.84 0.14 2.11
N GLY A 278 -3.15 0.19 2.31
CA GLY A 278 -3.87 1.46 2.51
C GLY A 278 -3.58 2.13 3.86
N LYS A 279 -3.11 1.37 4.85
CA LYS A 279 -2.75 1.92 6.17
C LYS A 279 -1.47 2.78 6.14
N VAL A 280 -0.66 2.72 5.10
CA VAL A 280 0.52 3.60 4.93
C VAL A 280 0.08 5.06 4.80
N ASP A 281 -0.97 5.33 4.02
CA ASP A 281 -1.56 6.65 3.87
C ASP A 281 -2.14 7.18 5.20
N TRP A 282 -2.90 6.36 5.92
CA TRP A 282 -3.46 6.75 7.22
C TRP A 282 -2.37 7.08 8.24
N ALA A 283 -1.28 6.31 8.23
CA ALA A 283 -0.12 6.57 9.08
C ALA A 283 0.57 7.91 8.73
N ALA A 284 0.70 8.21 7.43
CA ALA A 284 1.25 9.47 6.96
C ALA A 284 0.37 10.66 7.37
N HIS A 285 -0.95 10.57 7.23
CA HIS A 285 -1.90 11.56 7.74
C HIS A 285 -1.80 11.76 9.26
N GLY A 286 -1.43 10.73 10.00
CA GLY A 286 -1.17 10.79 11.44
C GLY A 286 0.24 11.29 11.80
N ASN A 287 1.12 11.53 10.84
CA ASN A 287 2.56 11.75 11.09
C ASN A 287 3.13 10.72 12.06
N ASP A 288 2.68 9.47 11.94
CA ASP A 288 3.01 8.38 12.83
C ASP A 288 4.13 7.52 12.23
N ILE A 289 5.37 7.72 12.71
CA ILE A 289 6.53 7.00 12.16
C ILE A 289 6.50 5.50 12.50
N SER A 290 5.91 5.11 13.63
CA SER A 290 5.77 3.69 13.97
C SER A 290 4.80 3.01 13.01
N ALA A 291 3.61 3.54 12.85
CA ALA A 291 2.62 3.03 11.91
C ALA A 291 3.18 3.01 10.48
N LEU A 292 3.68 4.15 10.00
CA LEU A 292 4.17 4.32 8.63
C LEU A 292 5.23 3.28 8.26
N LEU A 293 6.25 3.16 9.12
CA LEU A 293 7.40 2.32 8.83
C LEU A 293 7.04 0.83 8.85
N TYR A 294 6.27 0.40 9.84
CA TYR A 294 5.92 -1.02 9.98
C TYR A 294 4.87 -1.46 8.94
N ASP A 295 3.94 -0.58 8.53
CA ASP A 295 2.98 -0.90 7.46
C ASP A 295 3.65 -0.88 6.08
N GLN A 296 4.63 0.00 5.83
CA GLN A 296 5.45 -0.05 4.62
C GLN A 296 6.30 -1.33 4.55
N LEU A 297 6.85 -1.80 5.68
CA LEU A 297 7.55 -3.09 5.72
C LEU A 297 6.60 -4.27 5.52
N ALA A 298 5.37 -4.20 6.02
CA ALA A 298 4.34 -5.21 5.76
C ALA A 298 3.95 -5.26 4.27
N PHE A 299 3.94 -4.11 3.59
CA PHE A 299 3.80 -4.04 2.13
C PHE A 299 4.99 -4.70 1.43
N ASP A 300 6.21 -4.42 1.87
CA ASP A 300 7.43 -5.00 1.30
C ASP A 300 7.44 -6.55 1.36
N GLU A 301 6.92 -7.13 2.45
CA GLU A 301 6.74 -8.59 2.56
C GLU A 301 5.64 -9.11 1.59
N ALA A 302 4.60 -8.33 1.32
CA ALA A 302 3.60 -8.67 0.30
C ALA A 302 4.20 -8.57 -1.12
N VAL A 303 5.05 -7.58 -1.38
CA VAL A 303 5.84 -7.49 -2.64
C VAL A 303 6.67 -8.74 -2.83
N LYS A 304 7.36 -9.20 -1.78
CA LYS A 304 8.10 -10.45 -1.83
C LYS A 304 7.22 -11.64 -2.23
N ALA A 305 6.06 -11.78 -1.59
CA ALA A 305 5.15 -12.89 -1.88
C ALA A 305 4.67 -12.88 -3.34
N ALA A 306 4.34 -11.70 -3.88
CA ALA A 306 3.93 -11.54 -5.27
C ALA A 306 5.06 -11.84 -6.27
N VAL A 307 6.25 -11.30 -6.02
CA VAL A 307 7.42 -11.50 -6.90
C VAL A 307 7.92 -12.95 -6.86
N ASP A 308 7.95 -13.58 -5.68
CA ASP A 308 8.33 -14.99 -5.55
C ASP A 308 7.37 -15.91 -6.31
N PHE A 309 6.07 -15.61 -6.28
CA PHE A 309 5.09 -16.30 -7.12
C PHE A 309 5.37 -16.06 -8.60
N ALA A 310 5.56 -14.80 -9.01
CA ALA A 310 5.79 -14.44 -10.41
C ALA A 310 7.06 -15.09 -10.99
N LYS A 311 8.14 -15.15 -10.20
CA LYS A 311 9.39 -15.86 -10.57
C LYS A 311 9.15 -17.35 -10.85
N LYS A 312 8.32 -18.02 -10.05
CA LYS A 312 7.99 -19.44 -10.21
C LYS A 312 7.01 -19.70 -11.36
N ASP A 313 6.03 -18.82 -11.53
CA ASP A 313 4.98 -18.95 -12.53
C ASP A 313 5.46 -18.59 -13.95
N GLY A 314 6.34 -17.61 -14.08
CA GLY A 314 6.91 -17.14 -15.36
C GLY A 314 5.93 -16.43 -16.29
N ASN A 315 4.66 -16.32 -15.92
CA ASN A 315 3.58 -15.72 -16.73
C ASN A 315 2.84 -14.58 -16.00
N THR A 316 3.39 -14.12 -14.88
CA THR A 316 2.78 -13.10 -14.03
C THR A 316 3.53 -11.76 -14.15
N LEU A 317 2.81 -10.71 -14.51
CA LEU A 317 3.27 -9.33 -14.41
C LEU A 317 2.97 -8.80 -13.00
N VAL A 318 3.99 -8.32 -12.29
CA VAL A 318 3.85 -7.59 -11.03
C VAL A 318 4.13 -6.12 -11.29
N VAL A 319 3.19 -5.25 -10.95
CA VAL A 319 3.33 -3.79 -10.95
C VAL A 319 3.41 -3.34 -9.51
N ILE A 320 4.38 -2.50 -9.15
CA ILE A 320 4.57 -1.97 -7.80
C ILE A 320 4.63 -0.46 -7.89
N THR A 321 3.74 0.23 -7.17
CA THR A 321 3.63 1.69 -7.23
C THR A 321 3.00 2.27 -5.97
N THR A 322 2.79 3.57 -5.95
CA THR A 322 1.96 4.33 -5.00
C THR A 322 1.00 5.21 -5.80
N ASP A 323 -0.10 5.61 -5.21
CA ASP A 323 -1.12 6.43 -5.86
C ASP A 323 -0.88 7.94 -5.71
N HIS A 324 -0.22 8.38 -4.66
CA HIS A 324 0.26 9.75 -4.40
C HIS A 324 1.31 9.75 -3.30
N GLY A 325 1.97 10.88 -3.08
CA GLY A 325 2.72 11.13 -1.85
C GLY A 325 1.80 11.60 -0.73
N ASN A 326 2.22 11.43 0.52
CA ASN A 326 1.52 11.98 1.68
C ASN A 326 2.52 12.42 2.75
N ALA A 327 2.25 13.59 3.36
CA ALA A 327 2.99 14.19 4.47
C ALA A 327 4.49 14.42 4.25
N ASN A 328 5.09 13.81 3.22
CA ASN A 328 6.51 13.87 2.84
C ASN A 328 7.48 13.75 4.02
N PRO A 329 7.47 12.59 4.72
CA PRO A 329 8.40 12.35 5.81
C PRO A 329 9.84 12.19 5.31
N GLY A 330 10.80 12.55 6.18
CA GLY A 330 12.20 12.33 5.87
C GLY A 330 13.09 12.40 7.09
N LEU A 331 14.30 11.83 6.96
CA LEU A 331 15.34 11.95 7.99
C LEU A 331 16.00 13.32 7.87
N ILE A 332 16.03 14.04 9.00
CA ILE A 332 16.58 15.38 9.07
C ILE A 332 18.02 15.30 9.59
N TYR A 333 18.92 16.03 8.92
CA TYR A 333 20.31 16.12 9.29
C TYR A 333 20.49 16.53 10.76
N GLY A 334 21.37 15.80 11.48
CA GLY A 334 21.66 16.08 12.88
C GLY A 334 22.75 15.14 13.44
N LYS A 335 23.33 15.53 14.58
CA LYS A 335 24.45 14.81 15.19
C LYS A 335 24.12 13.36 15.55
N ASN A 336 22.87 13.09 15.95
CA ASN A 336 22.45 11.79 16.49
C ASN A 336 21.50 11.03 15.54
N VAL A 337 21.44 11.41 14.25
CA VAL A 337 20.44 10.87 13.32
C VAL A 337 20.44 9.33 13.26
N ASN A 338 21.58 8.68 13.27
CA ASN A 338 21.69 7.23 13.23
C ASN A 338 21.06 6.56 14.46
N SER A 339 21.47 6.98 15.65
CA SER A 339 20.95 6.41 16.91
C SER A 339 19.47 6.74 17.12
N ASN A 340 19.05 7.93 16.72
CA ASN A 340 17.65 8.35 16.76
C ASN A 340 16.78 7.47 15.83
N PHE A 341 17.24 7.25 14.61
CA PHE A 341 16.53 6.37 13.69
C PHE A 341 16.51 4.92 14.17
N ASP A 342 17.64 4.41 14.72
CA ASP A 342 17.70 3.04 15.26
C ASP A 342 16.75 2.83 16.45
N ARG A 343 16.42 3.88 17.21
CA ARG A 343 15.44 3.81 18.29
C ARG A 343 14.05 3.38 17.79
N ILE A 344 13.66 3.78 16.59
CA ILE A 344 12.36 3.41 16.00
C ILE A 344 12.21 1.88 15.90
N GLN A 345 13.32 1.14 15.79
CA GLN A 345 13.32 -0.33 15.77
C GLN A 345 12.77 -0.98 17.04
N GLN A 346 12.62 -0.22 18.11
CA GLN A 346 12.12 -0.65 19.41
C GLN A 346 10.72 -0.10 19.72
N PHE A 347 10.13 0.69 18.80
CA PHE A 347 8.75 1.15 18.97
C PHE A 347 7.82 -0.05 18.88
N SER A 348 6.83 -0.10 19.77
CA SER A 348 5.94 -1.23 19.91
C SER A 348 4.48 -0.89 19.61
N GLN A 349 4.11 0.39 19.62
CA GLN A 349 2.76 0.87 19.43
C GLN A 349 2.76 2.14 18.57
N THR A 350 1.59 2.48 18.03
CA THR A 350 1.35 3.65 17.18
C THR A 350 1.03 4.90 18.00
N ASN A 351 1.09 6.07 17.34
CA ASN A 351 0.56 7.31 17.90
C ASN A 351 -0.96 7.21 18.12
N GLU A 352 -1.66 6.47 17.27
CA GLU A 352 -3.09 6.22 17.46
C GLU A 352 -3.33 5.45 18.76
N TRP A 353 -2.60 4.37 19.02
CA TRP A 353 -2.68 3.63 20.28
C TRP A 353 -2.37 4.53 21.49
N ILE A 354 -1.35 5.39 21.38
CA ILE A 354 -1.00 6.33 22.44
C ILE A 354 -2.17 7.28 22.73
N LEU A 355 -2.63 7.97 21.68
CA LEU A 355 -3.58 9.07 21.83
C LEU A 355 -4.99 8.59 22.16
N GLN A 356 -5.45 7.47 21.59
CA GLN A 356 -6.77 6.90 21.93
C GLN A 356 -6.85 6.42 23.38
N GLY A 357 -5.73 6.13 24.02
CA GLY A 357 -5.73 5.63 25.38
C GLY A 357 -5.43 6.70 26.46
N ILE A 358 -5.43 7.99 26.11
CA ILE A 358 -5.31 9.11 27.05
C ILE A 358 -6.70 9.67 27.36
N ASN A 359 -6.92 10.05 28.62
CA ASN A 359 -8.15 10.71 29.07
C ASN A 359 -7.83 12.08 29.68
N ALA A 360 -8.81 12.99 29.68
CA ALA A 360 -8.67 14.32 30.25
C ALA A 360 -8.27 14.32 31.73
N THR A 361 -8.63 13.26 32.48
CA THR A 361 -8.37 13.09 33.91
C THR A 361 -7.10 12.34 34.23
N ASP A 362 -6.35 11.87 33.22
CA ASP A 362 -5.09 11.15 33.45
C ASP A 362 -4.05 12.04 34.14
N SER A 363 -3.24 11.48 35.00
CA SER A 363 -2.11 12.19 35.57
C SER A 363 -1.04 12.46 34.48
N ILE A 364 -0.27 13.52 34.63
CA ILE A 364 0.87 13.81 33.75
C ILE A 364 1.85 12.63 33.69
N SER A 365 2.05 11.95 34.82
CA SER A 365 2.86 10.74 34.89
C SER A 365 2.29 9.60 34.04
N THR A 366 0.97 9.40 34.03
CA THR A 366 0.29 8.39 33.21
C THR A 366 0.55 8.63 31.71
N ILE A 367 0.38 9.87 31.26
CA ILE A 367 0.61 10.27 29.87
C ILE A 367 2.07 10.04 29.46
N LYS A 368 3.02 10.48 30.29
CA LYS A 368 4.47 10.27 30.05
C LYS A 368 4.82 8.78 29.96
N ASN A 369 4.31 7.97 30.89
CA ASN A 369 4.58 6.54 30.92
C ASN A 369 3.99 5.83 29.69
N ARG A 370 2.79 6.22 29.23
CA ARG A 370 2.16 5.63 28.04
C ARG A 370 2.98 5.89 26.77
N ILE A 371 3.50 7.12 26.61
CA ILE A 371 4.38 7.47 25.47
C ILE A 371 5.70 6.71 25.58
N ALA A 372 6.32 6.68 26.76
CA ALA A 372 7.56 5.95 26.98
C ALA A 372 7.42 4.45 26.68
N GLN A 373 6.31 3.84 27.09
CA GLN A 373 6.00 2.43 26.81
C GLN A 373 5.92 2.15 25.32
N ALA A 374 5.21 3.00 24.57
CA ALA A 374 5.01 2.83 23.14
C ALA A 374 6.28 3.07 22.32
N ASN A 375 7.10 4.05 22.73
CA ASN A 375 8.19 4.62 21.95
C ASN A 375 9.57 4.41 22.59
N ALA A 376 9.89 3.20 23.03
CA ALA A 376 11.24 2.81 23.46
C ALA A 376 11.83 3.73 24.55
N GLY A 377 11.03 4.10 25.56
CA GLY A 377 11.47 4.91 26.68
C GLY A 377 11.67 6.40 26.36
N ILE A 378 11.10 6.93 25.27
CA ILE A 378 11.12 8.38 25.01
C ILE A 378 10.54 9.12 26.23
N SER A 379 11.32 10.05 26.78
CA SER A 379 10.91 10.90 27.90
C SER A 379 10.49 12.26 27.37
N ILE A 380 9.25 12.63 27.65
CA ILE A 380 8.71 13.96 27.34
C ILE A 380 8.70 14.83 28.60
N THR A 381 8.70 16.16 28.45
CA THR A 381 8.64 17.09 29.58
C THR A 381 7.23 17.13 30.19
N GLU A 382 7.11 17.71 31.41
CA GLU A 382 5.78 17.92 32.00
C GLU A 382 4.91 18.88 31.18
N ASP A 383 5.51 19.91 30.59
CA ASP A 383 4.79 20.89 29.78
C ASP A 383 4.29 20.29 28.49
N GLN A 384 5.10 19.45 27.81
CA GLN A 384 4.66 18.68 26.65
C GLN A 384 3.49 17.74 27.00
N ALA A 385 3.53 17.06 28.13
CA ALA A 385 2.46 16.19 28.58
C ALA A 385 1.17 16.97 28.92
N LYS A 386 1.27 18.15 29.56
CA LYS A 386 0.14 19.04 29.81
C LYS A 386 -0.46 19.58 28.52
N GLU A 387 0.38 19.92 27.55
CA GLU A 387 -0.09 20.39 26.23
C GLU A 387 -0.87 19.30 25.52
N ILE A 388 -0.35 18.05 25.47
CA ILE A 388 -1.10 16.91 24.94
C ILE A 388 -2.42 16.73 25.69
N GLN A 389 -2.43 16.75 27.01
CA GLN A 389 -3.64 16.60 27.84
C GLN A 389 -4.72 17.66 27.52
N SER A 390 -4.29 18.89 27.21
CA SER A 390 -5.21 20.01 26.97
C SER A 390 -6.19 19.75 25.81
N TYR A 391 -5.83 18.91 24.85
CA TYR A 391 -6.70 18.55 23.72
C TYR A 391 -7.91 17.74 24.16
N TYR A 392 -7.77 16.93 25.20
CA TYR A 392 -8.84 16.05 25.70
C TYR A 392 -9.93 16.78 26.50
N ALA A 393 -9.69 18.01 26.93
CA ALA A 393 -10.70 18.81 27.60
C ALA A 393 -11.95 19.09 26.74
N LYS A 394 -11.79 19.05 25.40
CA LYS A 394 -12.86 19.30 24.42
C LYS A 394 -13.15 18.08 23.53
N ALA A 395 -12.31 17.05 23.56
CA ALA A 395 -12.50 15.86 22.77
C ALA A 395 -13.69 15.05 23.30
N LYS A 396 -14.57 14.61 22.39
CA LYS A 396 -15.68 13.73 22.71
C LYS A 396 -15.40 12.35 22.17
N MET A 397 -15.74 11.35 22.94
CA MET A 397 -15.78 9.96 22.49
C MET A 397 -17.12 9.68 21.81
N GLU A 398 -17.05 8.98 20.67
CA GLU A 398 -18.20 8.39 19.98
C GLU A 398 -17.92 6.87 19.91
N ASP A 399 -18.86 6.07 20.41
CA ASP A 399 -18.71 4.59 20.47
C ASP A 399 -17.41 4.11 21.15
N GLY A 400 -16.93 4.86 22.16
CA GLY A 400 -15.76 4.51 22.96
C GLY A 400 -14.40 4.92 22.36
N VAL A 401 -14.37 5.64 21.24
CA VAL A 401 -13.16 6.15 20.60
C VAL A 401 -13.24 7.66 20.37
N TYR A 402 -12.10 8.34 20.44
CA TYR A 402 -12.02 9.74 20.07
C TYR A 402 -11.96 9.88 18.54
N ASN A 403 -12.57 10.96 18.03
CA ASN A 403 -12.37 11.32 16.62
C ASN A 403 -10.90 11.71 16.40
N PRO A 404 -10.14 10.97 15.55
CA PRO A 404 -8.71 11.21 15.34
C PRO A 404 -8.38 12.65 14.92
N ARG A 405 -9.29 13.34 14.23
CA ARG A 405 -9.10 14.72 13.79
C ARG A 405 -8.96 15.72 14.93
N HIS A 406 -9.42 15.36 16.12
CA HIS A 406 -9.35 16.20 17.32
C HIS A 406 -8.16 15.85 18.23
N LEU A 407 -7.43 14.81 17.92
CA LEU A 407 -6.29 14.35 18.70
C LEU A 407 -4.97 15.04 18.26
N PRO A 408 -4.01 15.22 19.19
CA PRO A 408 -2.81 16.02 18.93
C PRO A 408 -1.71 15.22 18.20
N PHE A 409 -2.01 14.57 17.09
CA PHE A 409 -1.05 13.80 16.29
C PHE A 409 0.15 14.64 15.86
N LYS A 410 -0.11 15.84 15.33
CA LYS A 410 0.96 16.77 14.90
C LYS A 410 1.90 17.14 16.05
N LEU A 411 1.34 17.48 17.21
CA LEU A 411 2.14 17.82 18.41
C LEU A 411 3.00 16.63 18.85
N LEU A 412 2.40 15.43 18.92
CA LEU A 412 3.13 14.23 19.32
C LEU A 412 4.27 13.93 18.34
N SER A 413 4.04 14.03 17.03
CA SER A 413 5.08 13.80 16.02
C SER A 413 6.21 14.82 16.09
N GLN A 414 5.92 16.09 16.40
CA GLN A 414 6.94 17.13 16.62
C GLN A 414 7.81 16.84 17.85
N ILE A 415 7.21 16.36 18.94
CA ILE A 415 7.94 15.91 20.13
C ILE A 415 8.82 14.70 19.77
N GLN A 416 8.28 13.74 19.02
CA GLN A 416 9.03 12.55 18.61
C GLN A 416 10.18 12.86 17.66
N GLN A 417 10.12 13.94 16.87
CA GLN A 417 11.18 14.33 15.92
C GLN A 417 12.54 14.54 16.64
N GLU A 418 12.54 15.09 17.84
CA GLU A 418 13.77 15.26 18.64
C GLU A 418 14.46 13.92 18.96
N HIS A 419 13.70 12.84 19.01
CA HIS A 419 14.13 11.51 19.41
C HIS A 419 14.31 10.53 18.24
N THR A 420 13.70 10.82 17.09
CA THR A 420 13.71 9.95 15.89
C THR A 420 14.47 10.55 14.73
N SER A 421 14.69 11.85 14.72
CA SER A 421 15.17 12.64 13.58
C SER A 421 14.28 12.55 12.33
N VAL A 422 13.03 12.16 12.47
CA VAL A 422 12.06 12.12 11.39
C VAL A 422 11.22 13.39 11.41
N GLY A 423 11.30 14.17 10.33
CA GLY A 423 10.48 15.36 10.13
C GLY A 423 9.39 15.13 9.09
N TRP A 424 8.38 15.98 9.13
CA TRP A 424 7.20 15.93 8.27
C TRP A 424 6.92 17.31 7.68
N ILE A 425 6.54 17.38 6.41
CA ILE A 425 6.19 18.66 5.77
C ILE A 425 4.74 19.04 6.08
N SER A 426 3.83 18.06 6.05
CA SER A 426 2.40 18.28 6.25
C SER A 426 1.74 17.08 6.95
N MET A 427 0.41 17.04 6.92
CA MET A 427 -0.41 15.87 7.25
C MET A 427 -1.33 15.52 6.07
N ASP A 428 -1.04 16.02 4.88
CA ASP A 428 -1.89 15.95 3.69
C ASP A 428 -1.13 15.39 2.50
N HIS A 429 -1.88 15.01 1.46
CA HIS A 429 -1.32 14.53 0.20
C HIS A 429 -0.40 15.55 -0.46
N SER A 430 0.51 15.07 -1.28
CA SER A 430 1.45 15.88 -2.08
C SER A 430 1.48 15.44 -3.54
N ALA A 431 1.84 16.37 -4.41
CA ALA A 431 1.90 16.18 -5.86
C ALA A 431 3.26 15.59 -6.30
N ASP A 432 3.68 14.50 -5.70
CA ASP A 432 4.92 13.83 -6.08
C ASP A 432 4.74 13.02 -7.37
N TYR A 433 5.82 12.86 -8.14
CA TYR A 433 5.87 11.75 -9.09
C TYR A 433 5.99 10.45 -8.30
N THR A 434 5.10 9.51 -8.59
CA THR A 434 5.07 8.24 -7.87
C THR A 434 6.07 7.24 -8.46
N GLU A 435 6.76 6.49 -7.59
CA GLU A 435 7.63 5.38 -7.99
C GLU A 435 6.82 4.33 -8.75
N LEU A 436 7.42 3.77 -9.80
CA LEU A 436 6.84 2.71 -10.61
C LEU A 436 7.90 1.65 -10.91
N ALA A 437 7.61 0.42 -10.55
CA ALA A 437 8.43 -0.74 -10.89
C ALA A 437 7.58 -1.86 -11.49
N MET A 438 8.11 -2.56 -12.50
CA MET A 438 7.43 -3.69 -13.11
C MET A 438 8.36 -4.88 -13.27
N PHE A 439 7.89 -6.05 -12.85
CA PHE A 439 8.55 -7.35 -12.98
C PHE A 439 7.70 -8.30 -13.83
N GLY A 440 8.32 -9.06 -14.72
CA GLY A 440 7.66 -10.14 -15.45
C GLY A 440 7.24 -9.77 -16.88
N PRO A 441 6.48 -10.66 -17.56
CA PRO A 441 6.08 -10.51 -18.96
C PRO A 441 5.37 -9.18 -19.25
N GLY A 442 5.81 -8.48 -20.28
CA GLY A 442 5.25 -7.19 -20.70
C GLY A 442 5.89 -5.97 -20.03
N SER A 443 6.67 -6.16 -18.96
CA SER A 443 7.35 -5.05 -18.27
C SER A 443 8.32 -4.30 -19.16
N GLU A 444 8.90 -4.97 -20.16
CA GLU A 444 9.84 -4.37 -21.14
C GLU A 444 9.23 -3.24 -21.98
N LYS A 445 7.89 -3.16 -22.01
CA LYS A 445 7.14 -2.11 -22.73
C LYS A 445 6.84 -0.89 -21.88
N MET A 446 7.21 -0.91 -20.59
CA MET A 446 7.01 0.20 -19.68
C MET A 446 7.84 1.41 -20.11
N LYS A 447 7.24 2.59 -20.13
CA LYS A 447 7.96 3.85 -20.32
C LYS A 447 8.51 4.31 -18.96
N SER A 448 9.69 4.96 -18.97
CA SER A 448 10.29 5.55 -17.76
C SER A 448 9.47 6.69 -17.14
N PHE A 449 8.58 7.31 -17.94
CA PHE A 449 7.58 8.27 -17.50
C PHE A 449 6.22 7.90 -18.07
N MET A 450 5.20 7.78 -17.22
CA MET A 450 3.83 7.47 -17.61
C MET A 450 2.85 8.50 -17.02
N LYS A 451 1.75 8.75 -17.73
CA LYS A 451 0.56 9.34 -17.12
C LYS A 451 -0.23 8.22 -16.43
N ASN A 452 -0.89 8.54 -15.34
CA ASN A 452 -1.71 7.59 -14.61
C ASN A 452 -2.75 6.86 -15.51
N THR A 453 -3.35 7.57 -16.46
CA THR A 453 -4.32 6.99 -17.41
C THR A 453 -3.70 6.00 -18.40
N ASP A 454 -2.40 6.11 -18.70
CA ASP A 454 -1.71 5.18 -19.60
C ASP A 454 -1.64 3.77 -19.01
N MET A 455 -1.64 3.66 -17.67
CA MET A 455 -1.57 2.38 -16.95
C MET A 455 -2.77 1.47 -17.29
N HIS A 456 -3.98 2.02 -17.38
CA HIS A 456 -5.16 1.26 -17.79
C HIS A 456 -4.96 0.50 -19.10
N THR A 457 -4.57 1.25 -20.13
CA THR A 457 -4.32 0.68 -21.47
C THR A 457 -3.13 -0.27 -21.45
N PHE A 458 -2.10 0.03 -20.66
CA PHE A 458 -0.93 -0.82 -20.51
C PHE A 458 -1.30 -2.20 -19.96
N LEU A 459 -2.06 -2.26 -18.85
CA LEU A 459 -2.47 -3.50 -18.21
C LEU A 459 -3.35 -4.36 -19.13
N LEU A 460 -4.32 -3.74 -19.84
CA LEU A 460 -5.16 -4.45 -20.80
C LEU A 460 -4.32 -5.06 -21.93
N LYS A 461 -3.37 -4.29 -22.50
CA LYS A 461 -2.48 -4.77 -23.56
C LYS A 461 -1.54 -5.87 -23.08
N ALA A 462 -0.99 -5.76 -21.87
CA ALA A 462 -0.10 -6.78 -21.30
C ALA A 462 -0.80 -8.13 -21.16
N ALA A 463 -2.10 -8.13 -20.85
CA ALA A 463 -2.94 -9.33 -20.72
C ALA A 463 -3.70 -9.70 -22.00
N GLU A 464 -3.52 -8.96 -23.12
CA GLU A 464 -4.26 -9.10 -24.37
C GLU A 464 -5.78 -9.08 -24.22
N VAL A 465 -6.25 -8.20 -23.38
CA VAL A 465 -7.68 -7.93 -23.25
C VAL A 465 -8.01 -6.67 -24.06
N GLU A 466 -8.95 -6.79 -24.97
CA GLU A 466 -9.40 -5.66 -25.79
C GLU A 466 -10.21 -4.68 -24.93
N ASN A 467 -9.98 -3.38 -25.14
CA ASN A 467 -10.77 -2.32 -24.51
C ASN A 467 -12.06 -2.07 -25.31
N LYS A 468 -12.98 -3.05 -25.28
CA LYS A 468 -14.22 -3.04 -26.08
C LYS A 468 -15.43 -2.46 -25.35
N PHE A 469 -15.28 -1.98 -24.11
CA PHE A 469 -16.40 -1.63 -23.23
C PHE A 469 -16.35 -0.17 -22.81
#